data_eabc76d0749b84c304fc6d2a87d7f54a
#
_entry.id   eabc76d0749b84c304fc6d2a87d7f54a
#
_cell.length_a   1.000
_cell.length_b   1.000
_cell.length_c   1.000
_cell.angle_alpha   90.00
_cell.angle_beta   90.00
_cell.angle_gamma   90.00
#
_symmetry.space_group_name_H-M   'P 1'
#
loop_
_entity.id
_entity.type
_entity.pdbx_description
1 polymer ?
#
loop_
_entity_poly.entity_id
_entity_poly.type
_entity_poly.pdbx_seq_one_letter_code
_entity_poly.pdbx_strand_id
1 'polypeptide(L)'
;MTFLPITTYESLDATARAASDRQLELHGGRITNMKATLLSHVPSFDAYMQWYTLRDALVPFIGERAVSLFSYAISDENDCLICSVFFRKILIDNGEDPDHPNVTEAEQLLIDFGRAIARTPSAIEPEFYARLESTFNPQLRVLLVAFAGQMVATNLFVTVGKVPLDEVLYDYRKPGDERTGGD
;
A
#
# COMPACT_ATOMS: atom_id res chain seq x y z
N MET A 1 -3.48 19.16 11.25
CA MET A 1 -2.51 20.00 10.45
C MET A 1 -1.60 19.06 9.66
N THR A 2 -1.54 19.17 8.34
CA THR A 2 -0.62 18.38 7.49
C THR A 2 0.82 18.88 7.68
N PHE A 3 1.78 17.95 7.78
CA PHE A 3 3.20 18.31 7.82
C PHE A 3 3.74 18.62 6.42
N LEU A 4 3.37 17.80 5.43
CA LEU A 4 3.75 17.99 4.04
C LEU A 4 2.65 18.73 3.25
N PRO A 5 3.01 19.58 2.27
CA PRO A 5 2.03 20.30 1.46
C PRO A 5 1.27 19.33 0.54
N ILE A 6 -0.02 19.59 0.35
CA ILE A 6 -0.83 18.93 -0.68
C ILE A 6 -0.97 19.91 -1.83
N THR A 7 -0.54 19.51 -3.02
CA THR A 7 -0.66 20.34 -4.22
C THR A 7 -2.04 20.18 -4.86
N THR A 8 -2.50 21.21 -5.53
CA THR A 8 -3.63 21.14 -6.47
C THR A 8 -3.09 21.11 -7.90
N TYR A 9 -3.83 20.57 -8.85
CA TYR A 9 -3.40 20.50 -10.25
C TYR A 9 -3.02 21.87 -10.81
N GLU A 10 -3.77 22.91 -10.44
CA GLU A 10 -3.55 24.30 -10.87
C GLU A 10 -2.23 24.87 -10.33
N SER A 11 -1.79 24.42 -9.14
CA SER A 11 -0.55 24.87 -8.51
C SER A 11 0.71 24.17 -9.01
N LEU A 12 0.57 23.06 -9.76
CA LEU A 12 1.70 22.30 -10.28
C LEU A 12 2.42 23.07 -11.40
N ASP A 13 3.74 22.95 -11.44
CA ASP A 13 4.52 23.34 -12.61
C ASP A 13 4.32 22.38 -13.79
N ALA A 14 4.89 22.69 -14.96
CA ALA A 14 4.72 21.89 -16.17
C ALA A 14 5.21 20.43 -16.02
N THR A 15 6.31 20.21 -15.28
CA THR A 15 6.90 18.90 -15.05
C THR A 15 6.00 18.04 -14.15
N ALA A 16 5.51 18.61 -13.07
CA ALA A 16 4.61 17.94 -12.14
C ALA A 16 3.23 17.66 -12.77
N ARG A 17 2.71 18.56 -13.61
CA ARG A 17 1.47 18.30 -14.39
C ARG A 17 1.66 17.13 -15.34
N ALA A 18 2.76 17.11 -16.10
CA ALA A 18 3.05 16.00 -17.00
C ALA A 18 3.18 14.66 -16.25
N ALA A 19 3.76 14.65 -15.03
CA ALA A 19 3.83 13.46 -14.19
C ALA A 19 2.44 13.02 -13.69
N SER A 20 1.60 13.97 -13.29
CA SER A 20 0.21 13.72 -12.90
C SER A 20 -0.61 13.12 -14.05
N ASP A 21 -0.54 13.72 -15.23
CA ASP A 21 -1.29 13.30 -16.42
C ASP A 21 -0.85 11.89 -16.85
N ARG A 22 0.46 11.64 -16.89
CA ARG A 22 1.02 10.31 -17.18
C ARG A 22 0.52 9.25 -16.18
N GLN A 23 0.43 9.59 -14.90
CA GLN A 23 -0.10 8.68 -13.87
C GLN A 23 -1.55 8.31 -14.14
N LEU A 24 -2.38 9.28 -14.49
CA LEU A 24 -3.79 9.04 -14.80
C LEU A 24 -3.97 8.24 -16.10
N GLU A 25 -3.14 8.51 -17.11
CA GLU A 25 -3.16 7.79 -18.38
C GLU A 25 -2.77 6.30 -18.21
N LEU A 26 -1.70 6.01 -17.45
CA LEU A 26 -1.17 4.66 -17.27
C LEU A 26 -2.01 3.79 -16.33
N HIS A 27 -2.54 4.37 -15.26
CA HIS A 27 -3.15 3.60 -14.17
C HIS A 27 -4.61 3.98 -13.90
N GLY A 28 -5.12 4.99 -14.56
CA GLY A 28 -6.48 5.48 -14.35
C GLY A 28 -6.71 6.05 -12.95
N GLY A 29 -7.97 6.07 -12.53
CA GLY A 29 -8.37 6.47 -11.18
C GLY A 29 -8.23 7.99 -10.95
N ARG A 30 -7.58 8.37 -9.85
CA ARG A 30 -7.44 9.76 -9.42
C ARG A 30 -6.07 10.03 -8.80
N ILE A 31 -5.72 11.28 -8.70
CA ILE A 31 -4.61 11.75 -7.86
C ILE A 31 -5.12 11.80 -6.42
N THR A 32 -4.67 10.86 -5.60
CA THR A 32 -4.96 10.78 -4.15
C THR A 32 -4.18 11.86 -3.40
N ASN A 33 -4.54 12.12 -2.13
CA ASN A 33 -3.82 13.06 -1.28
C ASN A 33 -2.32 12.72 -1.17
N MET A 34 -1.97 11.42 -1.09
CA MET A 34 -0.57 10.97 -1.10
C MET A 34 0.13 11.35 -2.42
N LYS A 35 -0.50 11.10 -3.57
CA LYS A 35 0.07 11.45 -4.88
C LYS A 35 0.21 12.95 -5.05
N ALA A 36 -0.80 13.73 -4.63
CA ALA A 36 -0.78 15.17 -4.64
C ALA A 36 0.36 15.75 -3.77
N THR A 37 0.62 15.14 -2.61
CA THR A 37 1.75 15.49 -1.76
C THR A 37 3.09 15.19 -2.46
N LEU A 38 3.23 14.00 -3.04
CA LEU A 38 4.46 13.58 -3.75
C LEU A 38 4.76 14.44 -4.99
N LEU A 39 3.74 14.95 -5.67
CA LEU A 39 3.90 15.85 -6.83
C LEU A 39 4.60 17.17 -6.51
N SER A 40 4.74 17.52 -5.23
CA SER A 40 5.62 18.64 -4.81
C SER A 40 7.09 18.39 -5.16
N HIS A 41 7.50 17.11 -5.43
CA HIS A 41 8.85 16.73 -5.82
C HIS A 41 8.78 15.54 -6.78
N VAL A 42 8.79 15.79 -8.08
CA VAL A 42 8.58 14.78 -9.13
C VAL A 42 9.50 13.56 -9.03
N PRO A 43 10.82 13.68 -8.73
CA PRO A 43 11.65 12.49 -8.55
C PRO A 43 11.18 11.58 -7.40
N SER A 44 10.66 12.14 -6.31
CA SER A 44 10.04 11.33 -5.23
C SER A 44 8.75 10.69 -5.70
N PHE A 45 7.91 11.43 -6.43
CA PHE A 45 6.69 10.88 -7.02
C PHE A 45 7.01 9.67 -7.90
N ASP A 46 7.94 9.80 -8.85
CA ASP A 46 8.32 8.71 -9.77
C ASP A 46 8.87 7.49 -9.02
N ALA A 47 9.67 7.69 -7.98
CA ALA A 47 10.20 6.61 -7.15
C ALA A 47 9.09 5.84 -6.44
N TYR A 48 8.10 6.53 -5.87
CA TYR A 48 6.97 5.88 -5.19
C TYR A 48 5.99 5.22 -6.16
N MET A 49 5.85 5.73 -7.36
CA MET A 49 5.01 5.12 -8.41
C MET A 49 5.59 3.79 -8.93
N GLN A 50 6.83 3.41 -8.60
CA GLN A 50 7.37 2.07 -8.85
C GLN A 50 6.58 0.97 -8.11
N TRP A 51 5.74 1.33 -7.15
CA TRP A 51 4.78 0.41 -6.55
C TRP A 51 3.93 -0.32 -7.61
N TYR A 52 3.47 0.39 -8.64
CA TYR A 52 2.69 -0.21 -9.73
C TYR A 52 3.50 -1.26 -10.50
N THR A 53 4.77 -0.98 -10.79
CA THR A 53 5.67 -1.93 -11.46
C THR A 53 5.82 -3.23 -10.65
N LEU A 54 6.03 -3.11 -9.33
CA LEU A 54 6.16 -4.28 -8.46
C LEU A 54 4.83 -5.04 -8.30
N ARG A 55 3.71 -4.30 -8.16
CA ARG A 55 2.38 -4.90 -8.11
C ARG A 55 2.07 -5.69 -9.37
N ASP A 56 2.27 -5.09 -10.53
CA ASP A 56 1.96 -5.70 -11.82
C ASP A 56 2.84 -6.92 -12.11
N ALA A 57 4.08 -6.92 -11.59
CA ALA A 57 4.94 -8.10 -11.61
C ALA A 57 4.47 -9.19 -10.63
N LEU A 58 3.85 -8.82 -9.50
CA LEU A 58 3.42 -9.74 -8.44
C LEU A 58 2.09 -10.44 -8.77
N VAL A 59 1.14 -9.70 -9.37
CA VAL A 59 -0.21 -10.19 -9.69
C VAL A 59 -0.21 -11.51 -10.47
N PRO A 60 0.62 -11.73 -11.51
CA PRO A 60 0.64 -13.00 -12.23
C PRO A 60 1.02 -14.23 -11.39
N PHE A 61 1.71 -14.04 -10.25
CA PHE A 61 2.13 -15.13 -9.37
C PHE A 61 1.09 -15.48 -8.31
N ILE A 62 0.46 -14.47 -7.70
CA ILE A 62 -0.41 -14.68 -6.54
C ILE A 62 -1.83 -14.15 -6.70
N GLY A 63 -2.12 -13.43 -7.77
CA GLY A 63 -3.43 -12.83 -8.03
C GLY A 63 -3.67 -11.51 -7.29
N GLU A 64 -4.61 -10.70 -7.79
CA GLU A 64 -4.92 -9.37 -7.25
C GLU A 64 -5.44 -9.41 -5.81
N ARG A 65 -6.24 -10.44 -5.49
CA ARG A 65 -6.78 -10.63 -4.15
C ARG A 65 -5.68 -10.83 -3.12
N ALA A 66 -4.73 -11.74 -3.39
CA ALA A 66 -3.63 -12.02 -2.48
C ALA A 66 -2.68 -10.82 -2.34
N VAL A 67 -2.44 -10.04 -3.42
CA VAL A 67 -1.72 -8.77 -3.34
C VAL A 67 -2.43 -7.78 -2.41
N SER A 68 -3.75 -7.67 -2.50
CA SER A 68 -4.54 -6.77 -1.64
C SER A 68 -4.52 -7.20 -0.17
N LEU A 69 -4.64 -8.51 0.11
CA LEU A 69 -4.53 -9.07 1.47
C LEU A 69 -3.14 -8.84 2.08
N PHE A 70 -2.07 -9.08 1.30
CA PHE A 70 -0.70 -8.85 1.72
C PHE A 70 -0.44 -7.37 2.02
N SER A 71 -0.88 -6.49 1.14
CA SER A 71 -0.75 -5.04 1.31
C SER A 71 -1.54 -4.52 2.51
N TYR A 72 -2.76 -5.04 2.70
CA TYR A 72 -3.59 -4.73 3.87
C TYR A 72 -2.90 -5.14 5.16
N ALA A 73 -2.39 -6.37 5.22
CA ALA A 73 -1.70 -6.89 6.40
C ALA A 73 -0.48 -6.05 6.79
N ILE A 74 0.34 -5.62 5.82
CA ILE A 74 1.48 -4.73 6.05
C ILE A 74 1.01 -3.37 6.58
N SER A 75 -0.01 -2.80 5.96
CA SER A 75 -0.47 -1.44 6.28
C SER A 75 -1.21 -1.35 7.60
N ASP A 76 -1.98 -2.39 7.94
CA ASP A 76 -2.70 -2.50 9.21
C ASP A 76 -1.71 -2.68 10.37
N GLU A 77 -0.70 -3.53 10.21
CA GLU A 77 0.35 -3.75 11.22
C GLU A 77 1.25 -2.51 11.42
N ASN A 78 1.50 -1.72 10.36
CA ASN A 78 2.21 -0.44 10.46
C ASN A 78 1.35 0.72 11.00
N ASP A 79 0.10 0.46 11.39
CA ASP A 79 -0.86 1.48 11.83
C ASP A 79 -1.03 2.64 10.83
N CYS A 80 -0.90 2.35 9.53
CA CYS A 80 -1.08 3.34 8.48
C CYS A 80 -2.56 3.44 8.10
N LEU A 81 -3.27 4.45 8.60
CA LEU A 81 -4.70 4.64 8.35
C LEU A 81 -5.02 4.68 6.85
N ILE A 82 -4.33 5.53 6.08
CA ILE A 82 -4.62 5.73 4.65
C ILE A 82 -4.46 4.43 3.88
N CYS A 83 -3.32 3.75 4.08
CA CYS A 83 -2.99 2.56 3.31
C CYS A 83 -3.88 1.38 3.71
N SER A 84 -4.14 1.19 5.01
CA SER A 84 -5.02 0.11 5.46
C SER A 84 -6.45 0.32 4.95
N VAL A 85 -7.01 1.52 5.05
CA VAL A 85 -8.36 1.82 4.56
C VAL A 85 -8.45 1.71 3.03
N PHE A 86 -7.38 2.08 2.30
CA PHE A 86 -7.34 1.92 0.85
C PHE A 86 -7.46 0.43 0.44
N PHE A 87 -6.71 -0.47 1.09
CA PHE A 87 -6.81 -1.90 0.78
C PHE A 87 -8.08 -2.53 1.33
N ARG A 88 -8.60 -2.05 2.46
CA ARG A 88 -9.95 -2.45 2.93
C ARG A 88 -11.00 -2.14 1.89
N LYS A 89 -10.96 -0.92 1.30
CA LYS A 89 -11.88 -0.55 0.22
C LYS A 89 -11.82 -1.54 -0.92
N ILE A 90 -10.61 -1.89 -1.41
CA ILE A 90 -10.44 -2.85 -2.50
C ILE A 90 -11.07 -4.20 -2.15
N LEU A 91 -10.84 -4.72 -0.94
CA LEU A 91 -11.38 -5.99 -0.49
C LEU A 91 -12.92 -5.94 -0.39
N ILE A 92 -13.47 -4.89 0.23
CA ILE A 92 -14.93 -4.71 0.39
C ILE A 92 -15.62 -4.56 -0.97
N ASP A 93 -15.08 -3.76 -1.88
CA ASP A 93 -15.63 -3.57 -3.23
C ASP A 93 -15.65 -4.88 -4.05
N ASN A 94 -14.76 -5.82 -3.71
CA ASN A 94 -14.72 -7.17 -4.28
C ASN A 94 -15.58 -8.19 -3.49
N GLY A 95 -16.38 -7.74 -2.53
CA GLY A 95 -17.31 -8.60 -1.76
C GLY A 95 -16.65 -9.37 -0.61
N GLU A 96 -15.44 -8.96 -0.19
CA GLU A 96 -14.71 -9.60 0.91
C GLU A 96 -15.04 -8.92 2.25
N ASP A 97 -14.94 -9.69 3.33
CA ASP A 97 -14.85 -9.16 4.70
C ASP A 97 -13.37 -9.08 5.11
N PRO A 98 -12.74 -7.88 5.13
CA PRO A 98 -11.32 -7.76 5.47
C PRO A 98 -11.02 -8.03 6.95
N ASP A 99 -12.04 -8.07 7.81
CA ASP A 99 -11.88 -8.36 9.23
C ASP A 99 -11.90 -9.90 9.49
N HIS A 100 -12.60 -10.66 8.64
CA HIS A 100 -12.71 -12.13 8.72
C HIS A 100 -12.55 -12.77 7.32
N PRO A 101 -11.41 -12.57 6.63
CA PRO A 101 -11.24 -13.07 5.29
C PRO A 101 -11.17 -14.61 5.29
N ASN A 102 -11.92 -15.23 4.36
CA ASN A 102 -11.76 -16.67 4.11
C ASN A 102 -10.55 -16.87 3.19
N VAL A 103 -9.43 -17.31 3.74
CA VAL A 103 -8.13 -17.38 3.05
C VAL A 103 -7.62 -18.83 2.87
N THR A 104 -6.88 -19.04 1.80
CA THR A 104 -6.09 -20.26 1.60
C THR A 104 -4.85 -20.25 2.50
N GLU A 105 -4.19 -21.42 2.64
CA GLU A 105 -2.93 -21.52 3.40
C GLU A 105 -1.83 -20.60 2.84
N ALA A 106 -1.74 -20.47 1.52
CA ALA A 106 -0.76 -19.59 0.87
C ALA A 106 -1.08 -18.10 1.14
N GLU A 107 -2.34 -17.69 1.10
CA GLU A 107 -2.75 -16.34 1.44
C GLU A 107 -2.53 -16.03 2.92
N GLN A 108 -2.81 -16.98 3.82
CA GLN A 108 -2.52 -16.82 5.24
C GLN A 108 -1.01 -16.64 5.48
N LEU A 109 -0.17 -17.41 4.77
CA LEU A 109 1.28 -17.26 4.85
C LEU A 109 1.74 -15.87 4.37
N LEU A 110 1.13 -15.31 3.32
CA LEU A 110 1.39 -13.94 2.86
C LEU A 110 0.96 -12.89 3.90
N ILE A 111 -0.22 -13.05 4.49
CA ILE A 111 -0.71 -12.15 5.55
C ILE A 111 0.26 -12.16 6.74
N ASP A 112 0.64 -13.36 7.21
CA ASP A 112 1.57 -13.51 8.33
C ASP A 112 2.94 -12.92 8.00
N PHE A 113 3.42 -13.10 6.75
CA PHE A 113 4.68 -12.52 6.28
C PHE A 113 4.62 -11.00 6.24
N GLY A 114 3.53 -10.43 5.73
CA GLY A 114 3.32 -8.98 5.72
C GLY A 114 3.36 -8.37 7.12
N ARG A 115 2.67 -8.99 8.07
CA ARG A 115 2.69 -8.59 9.48
C ARG A 115 4.08 -8.71 10.10
N ALA A 116 4.78 -9.82 9.85
CA ALA A 116 6.13 -10.02 10.38
C ALA A 116 7.12 -8.97 9.89
N ILE A 117 7.08 -8.64 8.57
CA ILE A 117 7.91 -7.57 7.99
C ILE A 117 7.59 -6.21 8.62
N ALA A 118 6.32 -5.90 8.77
CA ALA A 118 5.87 -4.61 9.29
C ALA A 118 6.20 -4.42 10.76
N ARG A 119 6.11 -5.49 11.57
CA ARG A 119 6.34 -5.45 13.00
C ARG A 119 7.81 -5.39 13.37
N THR A 120 8.58 -6.42 12.98
CA THR A 120 10.00 -6.55 13.35
C THR A 120 10.71 -7.42 12.32
N PRO A 121 11.14 -6.88 11.18
CA PRO A 121 11.70 -7.68 10.08
C PRO A 121 12.95 -8.46 10.46
N SER A 122 13.72 -8.00 11.46
CA SER A 122 14.91 -8.68 11.97
C SER A 122 14.62 -9.85 12.92
N ALA A 123 13.36 -10.06 13.32
CA ALA A 123 12.96 -11.11 14.25
C ALA A 123 12.08 -12.20 13.61
N ILE A 124 12.14 -12.33 12.29
CA ILE A 124 11.43 -13.40 11.57
C ILE A 124 12.17 -14.71 11.79
N GLU A 125 11.48 -15.70 12.37
CA GLU A 125 12.06 -16.96 12.77
C GLU A 125 12.48 -17.86 11.58
N PRO A 126 13.55 -18.69 11.72
CA PRO A 126 14.02 -19.55 10.65
C PRO A 126 12.95 -20.50 10.08
N GLU A 127 12.07 -21.01 10.93
CA GLU A 127 10.97 -21.90 10.55
C GLU A 127 9.96 -21.20 9.63
N PHE A 128 9.79 -19.89 9.80
CA PHE A 128 8.93 -19.10 8.93
C PHE A 128 9.53 -18.99 7.53
N TYR A 129 10.84 -18.75 7.42
CA TYR A 129 11.53 -18.75 6.14
C TYR A 129 11.45 -20.09 5.44
N ALA A 130 11.55 -21.20 6.16
CA ALA A 130 11.40 -22.55 5.58
C ALA A 130 10.01 -22.76 4.95
N ARG A 131 8.95 -22.24 5.59
CA ARG A 131 7.58 -22.25 5.03
C ARG A 131 7.47 -21.41 3.74
N LEU A 132 8.06 -20.20 3.73
CA LEU A 132 8.11 -19.36 2.52
C LEU A 132 8.87 -20.04 1.39
N GLU A 133 9.96 -20.74 1.69
CA GLU A 133 10.78 -21.47 0.72
C GLU A 133 10.07 -22.66 0.12
N SER A 134 9.30 -23.39 0.92
CA SER A 134 8.51 -24.52 0.43
C SER A 134 7.31 -24.10 -0.43
N THR A 135 6.80 -22.87 -0.22
CA THR A 135 5.57 -22.40 -0.87
C THR A 135 5.87 -21.53 -2.10
N PHE A 136 6.90 -20.69 -2.05
CA PHE A 136 7.19 -19.69 -3.07
C PHE A 136 8.57 -19.88 -3.70
N ASN A 137 8.63 -19.83 -5.03
CA ASN A 137 9.90 -19.90 -5.75
C ASN A 137 10.82 -18.69 -5.43
N PRO A 138 12.14 -18.78 -5.70
CA PRO A 138 13.10 -17.73 -5.36
C PRO A 138 12.77 -16.36 -5.97
N GLN A 139 12.29 -16.31 -7.22
CA GLN A 139 11.92 -15.06 -7.89
C GLN A 139 10.76 -14.37 -7.18
N LEU A 140 9.72 -15.13 -6.83
CA LEU A 140 8.58 -14.60 -6.11
C LEU A 140 8.96 -14.08 -4.72
N ARG A 141 9.85 -14.79 -4.01
CA ARG A 141 10.34 -14.33 -2.70
C ARG A 141 11.07 -12.99 -2.77
N VAL A 142 11.91 -12.79 -3.79
CA VAL A 142 12.57 -11.49 -4.03
C VAL A 142 11.52 -10.40 -4.27
N LEU A 143 10.53 -10.70 -5.12
CA LEU A 143 9.47 -9.76 -5.47
C LEU A 143 8.59 -9.39 -4.27
N LEU A 144 8.22 -10.38 -3.43
CA LEU A 144 7.47 -10.17 -2.19
C LEU A 144 8.21 -9.23 -1.22
N VAL A 145 9.51 -9.44 -1.02
CA VAL A 145 10.32 -8.58 -0.13
C VAL A 145 10.46 -7.17 -0.71
N ALA A 146 10.72 -7.03 -2.02
CA ALA A 146 10.80 -5.73 -2.68
C ALA A 146 9.49 -4.96 -2.59
N PHE A 147 8.36 -5.63 -2.88
CA PHE A 147 7.03 -5.04 -2.79
C PHE A 147 6.69 -4.62 -1.35
N ALA A 148 6.97 -5.48 -0.35
CA ALA A 148 6.75 -5.15 1.05
C ALA A 148 7.58 -3.94 1.50
N GLY A 149 8.84 -3.85 1.07
CA GLY A 149 9.68 -2.68 1.33
C GLY A 149 9.09 -1.39 0.76
N GLN A 150 8.53 -1.43 -0.46
CA GLN A 150 7.84 -0.29 -1.05
C GLN A 150 6.55 0.07 -0.29
N MET A 151 5.82 -0.93 0.20
CA MET A 151 4.63 -0.73 1.05
C MET A 151 5.00 -0.05 2.37
N VAL A 152 6.04 -0.54 3.07
CA VAL A 152 6.51 0.06 4.33
C VAL A 152 6.99 1.50 4.11
N ALA A 153 7.74 1.76 3.03
CA ALA A 153 8.15 3.13 2.68
C ALA A 153 6.93 4.04 2.45
N THR A 154 5.90 3.55 1.75
CA THR A 154 4.66 4.30 1.49
C THR A 154 3.92 4.58 2.80
N ASN A 155 3.77 3.58 3.67
CA ASN A 155 3.13 3.73 4.97
C ASN A 155 3.86 4.79 5.83
N LEU A 156 5.20 4.72 5.87
CA LEU A 156 6.04 5.70 6.58
C LEU A 156 5.84 7.11 6.03
N PHE A 157 5.86 7.27 4.71
CA PHE A 157 5.71 8.58 4.06
C PHE A 157 4.39 9.26 4.43
N VAL A 158 3.27 8.56 4.32
CA VAL A 158 1.95 9.15 4.59
C VAL A 158 1.73 9.41 6.09
N THR A 159 2.23 8.53 6.95
CA THR A 159 2.10 8.66 8.41
C THR A 159 2.94 9.82 8.93
N VAL A 160 4.24 9.87 8.59
CA VAL A 160 5.15 10.95 9.00
C VAL A 160 4.77 12.28 8.34
N GLY A 161 4.34 12.23 7.08
CA GLY A 161 3.88 13.39 6.32
C GLY A 161 2.55 13.96 6.81
N LYS A 162 1.84 13.25 7.69
CA LYS A 162 0.48 13.58 8.15
C LYS A 162 -0.44 13.88 6.98
N VAL A 163 -0.35 13.03 5.96
CA VAL A 163 -1.23 13.11 4.79
C VAL A 163 -2.67 12.78 5.24
N PRO A 164 -3.68 13.59 4.93
CA PRO A 164 -5.06 13.29 5.32
C PRO A 164 -5.64 12.14 4.51
N LEU A 165 -6.59 11.43 5.12
CA LEU A 165 -7.37 10.41 4.43
C LEU A 165 -8.17 11.05 3.29
N ASP A 166 -8.21 10.39 2.14
CA ASP A 166 -9.09 10.80 1.03
C ASP A 166 -10.56 10.59 1.42
N GLU A 167 -11.44 11.57 1.16
CA GLU A 167 -12.85 11.53 1.55
C GLU A 167 -13.59 10.26 1.11
N VAL A 168 -13.31 9.76 -0.09
CA VAL A 168 -13.92 8.53 -0.61
C VAL A 168 -13.53 7.27 0.17
N LEU A 169 -12.60 7.35 1.09
CA LEU A 169 -12.18 6.25 1.96
C LEU A 169 -12.87 6.28 3.33
N TYR A 170 -13.60 7.33 3.69
CA TYR A 170 -14.16 7.47 5.03
C TYR A 170 -15.09 6.34 5.44
N ASP A 171 -15.93 5.85 4.53
CA ASP A 171 -16.90 4.78 4.78
C ASP A 171 -16.26 3.39 4.92
N TYR A 172 -14.98 3.25 4.57
CA TYR A 172 -14.24 1.98 4.60
C TYR A 172 -13.36 1.81 5.85
N ARG A 173 -13.40 2.76 6.80
CA ARG A 173 -12.67 2.65 8.07
C ARG A 173 -13.18 1.47 8.90
N LYS A 174 -12.33 0.97 9.80
CA LYS A 174 -12.77 0.01 10.80
C LYS A 174 -13.87 0.63 11.69
N PRO A 175 -14.85 -0.14 12.15
CA PRO A 175 -15.82 0.37 13.11
C PRO A 175 -15.12 0.96 14.35
N GLY A 176 -15.49 2.18 14.72
CA GLY A 176 -14.89 2.87 15.86
C GLY A 176 -13.54 3.55 15.60
N ASP A 177 -13.02 3.51 14.37
CA ASP A 177 -11.82 4.25 14.01
C ASP A 177 -12.17 5.69 13.63
N GLU A 178 -12.01 6.61 14.58
CA GLU A 178 -12.32 8.03 14.40
C GLU A 178 -11.12 8.83 13.85
N ARG A 179 -9.98 8.19 13.59
CA ARG A 179 -8.78 8.87 13.05
C ARG A 179 -9.10 9.51 11.69
N THR A 180 -8.79 10.78 11.55
CA THR A 180 -9.05 11.54 10.30
C THR A 180 -7.80 11.63 9.42
N GLY A 181 -6.65 11.17 9.94
CA GLY A 181 -5.38 11.22 9.19
C GLY A 181 -4.81 12.64 9.10
N GLY A 182 -5.08 13.54 10.04
CA GLY A 182 -4.55 14.91 9.87
C GLY A 182 -4.86 15.91 10.98
N ASP A 183 -5.28 15.47 12.17
CA ASP A 183 -5.42 16.39 13.32
C ASP A 183 -4.08 16.68 13.99
#